data_418c57d18a70a397b31db57ef3949df2
#
_entry.id   418c57d18a70a397b31db57ef3949df2
#
_cell.length_a   1.000
_cell.length_b   1.000
_cell.length_c   1.000
_cell.angle_alpha   90.00
_cell.angle_beta   90.00
_cell.angle_gamma   90.00
#
_symmetry.space_group_name_H-M   'P 1'
#
loop_
_entity.id
_entity.type
_entity.pdbx_description
1 polymer ?
#
loop_
_entity_poly.entity_id
_entity_poly.type
_entity_poly.pdbx_seq_one_letter_code
_entity_poly.pdbx_strand_id
1 'polypeptide(L)'
;MNWHPRARKLNFGAYPNLNPMAKVKVLVQGYTNADSKEVIGHEKTCPTITLVVDKGIVMVVDPGALDNQKILVDALAREGYLVDDVNIVCITHSHAHHYMNVGMFQKAKVLEYFGLWTGGMVQDWQENFSDDIQILKTPGHDYSGISLFVKTHEGVVAICGDVFWNEDGPEFDMYASDQKVLKHSRQLVTQMSHWIIPGHGGMYKTKQLSSIPPSGAAKSEASVAGSCKKCHRLFKKITDKCICQDWLCYHCCECEADCKVCNCKVRR
;
A
#
# COMPACT_ATOMS: atom_id res chain seq x y z
N MET A 1 -23.43 23.95 41.19
CA MET A 1 -22.85 22.61 41.40
C MET A 1 -22.08 22.25 40.11
N ASN A 2 -20.75 22.44 40.12
CA ASN A 2 -19.92 22.19 38.94
C ASN A 2 -19.45 20.76 38.97
N TRP A 3 -19.93 19.95 38.03
CA TRP A 3 -19.49 18.56 37.86
C TRP A 3 -18.36 18.53 36.82
N HIS A 4 -17.12 18.27 37.25
CA HIS A 4 -15.99 18.00 36.39
C HIS A 4 -15.69 16.50 36.38
N PRO A 5 -15.79 15.79 35.25
CA PRO A 5 -15.33 14.42 35.19
C PRO A 5 -13.78 14.41 35.12
N ARG A 6 -13.14 13.90 36.17
CA ARG A 6 -11.71 13.60 36.16
C ARG A 6 -11.47 12.37 35.27
N ALA A 7 -10.83 12.57 34.13
CA ALA A 7 -10.28 11.49 33.34
C ALA A 7 -9.27 10.70 34.19
N ARG A 8 -9.57 9.44 34.52
CA ARG A 8 -8.61 8.53 35.12
C ARG A 8 -7.62 8.10 34.03
N LYS A 9 -6.36 8.56 34.17
CA LYS A 9 -5.24 7.99 33.45
C LYS A 9 -5.07 6.53 33.93
N LEU A 10 -5.38 5.58 33.07
CA LEU A 10 -5.01 4.20 33.27
C LEU A 10 -3.49 4.10 33.07
N ASN A 11 -2.75 3.93 34.17
CA ASN A 11 -1.34 3.60 34.16
C ASN A 11 -1.18 2.14 33.72
N PHE A 12 -0.91 1.91 32.45
CA PHE A 12 -0.37 0.64 32.00
C PHE A 12 1.10 0.61 32.36
N GLY A 13 1.46 -0.31 33.27
CA GLY A 13 2.83 -0.52 33.69
C GLY A 13 3.76 -0.68 32.49
N ALA A 14 4.89 0.03 32.53
CA ALA A 14 5.93 0.00 31.50
C ALA A 14 6.51 -1.40 31.37
N TYR A 15 6.20 -2.08 30.28
CA TYR A 15 7.03 -3.17 29.78
C TYR A 15 8.19 -2.56 29.00
N PRO A 16 9.45 -2.95 29.32
CA PRO A 16 10.60 -2.34 28.67
C PRO A 16 10.71 -2.81 27.21
N ASN A 17 10.79 -1.87 26.28
CA ASN A 17 11.42 -1.97 24.97
C ASN A 17 10.87 -2.96 23.94
N LEU A 18 9.56 -2.98 23.68
CA LEU A 18 9.05 -3.32 22.36
C LEU A 18 8.53 -2.03 21.73
N ASN A 19 9.28 -1.44 20.81
CA ASN A 19 8.73 -0.39 19.93
C ASN A 19 7.44 -0.96 19.31
N PRO A 20 6.28 -0.33 19.51
CA PRO A 20 5.04 -0.85 18.93
C PRO A 20 5.18 -0.86 17.42
N MET A 21 5.02 -2.05 16.81
CA MET A 21 4.94 -2.19 15.35
C MET A 21 3.69 -1.50 14.84
N ALA A 22 3.69 -1.17 13.57
CA ALA A 22 2.53 -0.57 12.92
C ALA A 22 1.29 -1.47 13.03
N LYS A 23 0.12 -0.83 13.06
CA LYS A 23 -1.19 -1.49 13.06
C LYS A 23 -1.90 -1.20 11.75
N VAL A 24 -2.56 -2.22 11.22
CA VAL A 24 -3.38 -2.13 10.01
C VAL A 24 -4.79 -2.60 10.33
N LYS A 25 -5.79 -1.83 9.90
CA LYS A 25 -7.20 -2.15 10.10
C LYS A 25 -8.02 -1.84 8.86
N VAL A 26 -8.77 -2.80 8.35
CA VAL A 26 -9.79 -2.53 7.34
C VAL A 26 -10.95 -1.80 8.03
N LEU A 27 -11.18 -0.55 7.65
CA LEU A 27 -12.28 0.28 8.15
C LEU A 27 -13.59 -0.04 7.43
N VAL A 28 -13.51 -0.17 6.10
CA VAL A 28 -14.63 -0.52 5.24
C VAL A 28 -14.14 -1.55 4.23
N GLN A 29 -14.74 -2.72 4.21
CA GLN A 29 -14.45 -3.71 3.18
C GLN A 29 -15.07 -3.27 1.86
N GLY A 30 -14.24 -3.19 0.83
CA GLY A 30 -14.66 -2.86 -0.51
C GLY A 30 -15.41 -3.97 -1.22
N TYR A 31 -15.98 -3.63 -2.35
CA TYR A 31 -16.66 -4.55 -3.27
C TYR A 31 -16.63 -4.00 -4.69
N THR A 32 -16.74 -4.88 -5.66
CA THR A 32 -16.98 -4.53 -7.07
C THR A 32 -17.77 -5.64 -7.74
N ASN A 33 -18.56 -5.27 -8.76
CA ASN A 33 -19.20 -6.20 -9.67
C ASN A 33 -18.71 -5.99 -11.12
N ALA A 34 -17.63 -5.23 -11.29
CA ALA A 34 -17.08 -4.89 -12.59
C ALA A 34 -16.51 -6.09 -13.38
N ASP A 35 -16.25 -7.22 -12.70
CA ASP A 35 -15.83 -8.49 -13.29
C ASP A 35 -17.00 -9.30 -13.87
N SER A 36 -18.24 -8.91 -13.59
CA SER A 36 -19.44 -9.58 -14.09
C SER A 36 -19.78 -9.13 -15.52
N LYS A 37 -19.81 -10.08 -16.45
CA LYS A 37 -20.19 -9.82 -17.85
C LYS A 37 -21.62 -9.30 -18.03
N GLU A 38 -22.45 -9.35 -16.98
CA GLU A 38 -23.86 -8.97 -17.00
C GLU A 38 -24.11 -7.49 -16.66
N VAL A 39 -23.05 -6.73 -16.31
CA VAL A 39 -23.21 -5.42 -15.66
C VAL A 39 -22.67 -4.26 -16.48
N ILE A 40 -22.54 -4.41 -17.80
CA ILE A 40 -22.06 -3.32 -18.67
C ILE A 40 -22.90 -2.05 -18.46
N GLY A 41 -22.26 -0.99 -17.94
CA GLY A 41 -22.87 0.33 -17.70
C GLY A 41 -23.61 0.50 -16.36
N HIS A 42 -23.60 -0.51 -15.48
CA HIS A 42 -24.19 -0.44 -14.14
C HIS A 42 -23.23 -0.96 -13.05
N GLU A 43 -21.95 -0.68 -13.21
CA GLU A 43 -20.93 -1.10 -12.26
C GLU A 43 -21.11 -0.38 -10.92
N LYS A 44 -21.09 -1.18 -9.85
CA LYS A 44 -21.05 -0.70 -8.48
C LYS A 44 -19.72 -1.09 -7.87
N THR A 45 -18.99 -0.10 -7.39
CA THR A 45 -17.67 -0.33 -6.82
C THR A 45 -17.46 0.58 -5.62
N CYS A 46 -16.82 0.04 -4.60
CA CYS A 46 -16.35 0.76 -3.43
C CYS A 46 -14.97 0.19 -3.09
N PRO A 47 -13.95 1.01 -2.84
CA PRO A 47 -12.64 0.52 -2.48
C PRO A 47 -12.62 0.01 -1.05
N THR A 48 -11.66 -0.85 -0.74
CA THR A 48 -11.35 -1.23 0.63
C THR A 48 -10.61 -0.10 1.31
N ILE A 49 -11.27 0.53 2.30
CA ILE A 49 -10.70 1.66 3.05
C ILE A 49 -9.92 1.11 4.24
N THR A 50 -8.65 1.50 4.35
CA THR A 50 -7.77 0.95 5.36
C THR A 50 -7.18 2.04 6.24
N LEU A 51 -7.09 1.77 7.56
CA LEU A 51 -6.36 2.57 8.54
C LEU A 51 -4.99 1.95 8.79
N VAL A 52 -3.93 2.76 8.74
CA VAL A 52 -2.58 2.40 9.16
C VAL A 52 -2.15 3.36 10.25
N VAL A 53 -1.67 2.80 11.37
CA VAL A 53 -1.17 3.58 12.51
C VAL A 53 0.26 3.17 12.82
N ASP A 54 1.20 4.11 12.77
CA ASP A 54 2.60 3.89 13.07
C ASP A 54 3.24 5.17 13.65
N LYS A 55 3.78 5.11 14.87
CA LYS A 55 4.66 6.15 15.48
C LYS A 55 4.30 7.61 15.16
N GLY A 56 3.04 7.99 15.38
CA GLY A 56 2.53 9.34 15.10
C GLY A 56 1.96 9.51 13.67
N ILE A 57 2.01 8.48 12.85
CA ILE A 57 1.30 8.40 11.57
C ILE A 57 -0.09 7.81 11.85
N VAL A 58 -1.12 8.53 11.47
CA VAL A 58 -2.51 8.05 11.38
C VAL A 58 -2.92 8.24 9.92
N MET A 59 -2.88 7.16 9.15
CA MET A 59 -3.07 7.19 7.71
C MET A 59 -4.35 6.46 7.32
N VAL A 60 -5.16 7.10 6.48
CA VAL A 60 -6.28 6.44 5.79
C VAL A 60 -5.86 6.19 4.35
N VAL A 61 -6.00 4.95 3.89
CA VAL A 61 -5.70 4.55 2.50
C VAL A 61 -7.00 4.38 1.75
N ASP A 62 -7.09 5.01 0.57
CA ASP A 62 -8.22 4.98 -0.36
C ASP A 62 -9.55 5.31 0.33
N PRO A 63 -9.78 6.57 0.75
CA PRO A 63 -10.99 6.95 1.49
C PRO A 63 -12.30 6.81 0.69
N GLY A 64 -12.20 6.50 -0.58
CA GLY A 64 -13.20 5.88 -1.42
C GLY A 64 -14.40 6.71 -1.84
N ALA A 65 -15.27 6.00 -2.53
CA ALA A 65 -16.63 6.41 -2.83
C ALA A 65 -17.57 5.67 -1.87
N LEU A 66 -18.25 6.41 -1.02
CA LEU A 66 -19.23 5.89 -0.06
C LEU A 66 -20.56 6.58 -0.29
N ASP A 67 -21.65 5.85 -0.18
CA ASP A 67 -23.01 6.41 -0.22
C ASP A 67 -23.23 7.45 0.88
N ASN A 68 -22.55 7.27 2.01
CA ASN A 68 -22.61 8.18 3.15
C ASN A 68 -21.24 8.23 3.85
N GLN A 69 -20.67 9.43 3.91
CA GLN A 69 -19.39 9.69 4.60
C GLN A 69 -19.41 9.30 6.08
N LYS A 70 -20.60 9.30 6.72
CA LYS A 70 -20.76 8.87 8.11
C LYS A 70 -20.26 7.44 8.35
N ILE A 71 -20.30 6.57 7.35
CA ILE A 71 -19.77 5.20 7.43
C ILE A 71 -18.29 5.24 7.81
N LEU A 72 -17.50 6.10 7.16
CA LEU A 72 -16.06 6.24 7.42
C LEU A 72 -15.81 6.94 8.76
N VAL A 73 -16.58 7.97 9.08
CA VAL A 73 -16.50 8.68 10.39
C VAL A 73 -16.74 7.70 11.55
N ASP A 74 -17.80 6.89 11.46
CA ASP A 74 -18.14 5.91 12.49
C ASP A 74 -17.09 4.78 12.56
N ALA A 75 -16.50 4.40 11.41
CA ALA A 75 -15.46 3.38 11.37
C ALA A 75 -14.16 3.87 12.05
N LEU A 76 -13.74 5.10 11.80
CA LEU A 76 -12.60 5.73 12.48
C LEU A 76 -12.88 5.85 13.98
N ALA A 77 -14.07 6.30 14.37
CA ALA A 77 -14.46 6.45 15.78
C ALA A 77 -14.42 5.11 16.55
N ARG A 78 -14.78 3.99 15.91
CA ARG A 78 -14.66 2.65 16.52
C ARG A 78 -13.21 2.26 16.80
N GLU A 79 -12.27 2.73 16.00
CA GLU A 79 -10.82 2.53 16.21
C GLU A 79 -10.20 3.60 17.14
N GLY A 80 -11.01 4.54 17.66
CA GLY A 80 -10.59 5.59 18.59
C GLY A 80 -10.03 6.85 17.93
N TYR A 81 -10.28 7.07 16.64
CA TYR A 81 -9.80 8.22 15.87
C TYR A 81 -10.96 9.08 15.38
N LEU A 82 -10.70 10.38 15.34
CA LEU A 82 -11.55 11.36 14.64
C LEU A 82 -10.98 11.59 13.24
N VAL A 83 -11.77 12.18 12.35
CA VAL A 83 -11.30 12.59 11.01
C VAL A 83 -10.09 13.54 11.11
N ASP A 84 -10.10 14.43 12.10
CA ASP A 84 -9.04 15.41 12.34
C ASP A 84 -7.74 14.81 12.91
N ASP A 85 -7.77 13.57 13.40
CA ASP A 85 -6.59 12.84 13.87
C ASP A 85 -5.80 12.22 12.71
N VAL A 86 -6.46 12.06 11.56
CA VAL A 86 -5.82 11.55 10.34
C VAL A 86 -4.87 12.60 9.79
N ASN A 87 -3.57 12.30 9.76
CA ASN A 87 -2.53 13.22 9.31
C ASN A 87 -1.96 12.86 7.93
N ILE A 88 -2.31 11.70 7.38
CA ILE A 88 -1.99 11.31 6.00
C ILE A 88 -3.20 10.62 5.37
N VAL A 89 -3.53 10.98 4.14
CA VAL A 89 -4.38 10.18 3.26
C VAL A 89 -3.51 9.64 2.15
N CYS A 90 -3.51 8.33 1.97
CA CYS A 90 -2.80 7.67 0.88
C CYS A 90 -3.79 7.29 -0.22
N ILE A 91 -3.43 7.56 -1.47
CA ILE A 91 -4.17 7.19 -2.67
C ILE A 91 -3.33 6.17 -3.42
N THR A 92 -3.82 4.94 -3.54
CA THR A 92 -3.06 3.86 -4.18
C THR A 92 -2.92 4.07 -5.68
N HIS A 93 -3.93 4.64 -6.34
CA HIS A 93 -3.91 4.93 -7.78
C HIS A 93 -5.00 5.95 -8.17
N SER A 94 -5.05 6.37 -9.45
CA SER A 94 -5.81 7.54 -9.89
C SER A 94 -7.27 7.26 -10.27
N HIS A 95 -7.85 6.10 -9.99
CA HIS A 95 -9.27 5.87 -10.21
C HIS A 95 -10.12 6.61 -9.18
N ALA A 96 -11.09 7.40 -9.67
CA ALA A 96 -11.84 8.37 -8.88
C ALA A 96 -12.50 7.77 -7.64
N HIS A 97 -13.04 6.55 -7.73
CA HIS A 97 -13.72 5.89 -6.63
C HIS A 97 -12.80 5.53 -5.46
N HIS A 98 -11.46 5.58 -5.61
CA HIS A 98 -10.50 5.40 -4.51
C HIS A 98 -10.30 6.66 -3.68
N TYR A 99 -10.56 7.87 -4.22
CA TYR A 99 -10.23 9.12 -3.54
C TYR A 99 -11.36 10.15 -3.44
N MET A 100 -12.60 9.83 -3.80
CA MET A 100 -13.71 10.79 -3.79
C MET A 100 -13.91 11.50 -2.45
N ASN A 101 -13.58 10.87 -1.33
CA ASN A 101 -13.71 11.43 0.01
C ASN A 101 -12.41 12.04 0.57
N VAL A 102 -11.36 12.22 -0.24
CA VAL A 102 -10.10 12.85 0.22
C VAL A 102 -10.32 14.20 0.89
N GLY A 103 -11.28 14.99 0.40
CA GLY A 103 -11.64 16.29 0.94
C GLY A 103 -12.21 16.30 2.37
N MET A 104 -12.56 15.14 2.94
CA MET A 104 -12.94 15.04 4.35
C MET A 104 -11.76 15.33 5.30
N PHE A 105 -10.53 15.09 4.86
CA PHE A 105 -9.32 15.10 5.69
C PHE A 105 -8.50 16.37 5.48
N GLN A 106 -9.08 17.53 5.82
CA GLN A 106 -8.51 18.85 5.54
C GLN A 106 -7.16 19.13 6.23
N LYS A 107 -6.85 18.39 7.31
CA LYS A 107 -5.58 18.52 8.05
C LYS A 107 -4.52 17.55 7.58
N ALA A 108 -4.90 16.56 6.75
CA ALA A 108 -4.00 15.53 6.30
C ALA A 108 -3.13 15.98 5.12
N LYS A 109 -1.93 15.44 5.05
CA LYS A 109 -1.14 15.41 3.82
C LYS A 109 -1.69 14.34 2.89
N VAL A 110 -1.57 14.51 1.58
CA VAL A 110 -1.98 13.51 0.60
C VAL A 110 -0.74 12.84 0.01
N LEU A 111 -0.63 11.53 0.24
CA LEU A 111 0.41 10.67 -0.31
C LEU A 111 -0.14 9.97 -1.56
N GLU A 112 0.56 10.09 -2.67
CA GLU A 112 0.22 9.41 -3.92
C GLU A 112 1.48 9.16 -4.75
N TYR A 113 1.33 8.64 -5.96
CA TYR A 113 2.43 8.20 -6.83
C TYR A 113 3.53 9.25 -7.05
N PHE A 114 3.18 10.51 -7.20
CA PHE A 114 4.13 11.59 -7.52
C PHE A 114 4.78 12.20 -6.28
N GLY A 115 4.17 12.08 -5.10
CA GLY A 115 4.73 12.69 -3.91
C GLY A 115 3.82 12.71 -2.69
N LEU A 116 4.30 13.40 -1.67
CA LEU A 116 3.57 13.76 -0.45
C LEU A 116 3.20 15.24 -0.52
N TRP A 117 1.92 15.51 -0.69
CA TRP A 117 1.37 16.84 -0.84
C TRP A 117 1.03 17.47 0.52
N THR A 118 1.41 18.73 0.69
CA THR A 118 1.01 19.57 1.84
C THR A 118 0.48 20.88 1.27
N GLY A 119 -0.83 21.04 1.24
CA GLY A 119 -1.46 22.12 0.49
C GLY A 119 -1.09 22.05 -0.99
N GLY A 120 -0.54 23.14 -1.55
CA GLY A 120 -0.10 23.19 -2.95
C GLY A 120 1.34 22.74 -3.20
N MET A 121 2.05 22.24 -2.18
CA MET A 121 3.45 21.81 -2.31
C MET A 121 3.54 20.28 -2.31
N VAL A 122 4.39 19.74 -3.21
CA VAL A 122 4.70 18.32 -3.29
C VAL A 122 6.17 18.08 -2.92
N GLN A 123 6.41 17.03 -2.16
CA GLN A 123 7.75 16.53 -1.81
C GLN A 123 7.85 15.07 -2.22
N ASP A 124 9.00 14.65 -2.71
CA ASP A 124 9.24 13.23 -2.99
C ASP A 124 9.13 12.40 -1.72
N TRP A 125 8.41 11.29 -1.77
CA TRP A 125 8.43 10.32 -0.69
C TRP A 125 9.59 9.33 -0.85
N GLN A 126 10.06 8.78 0.27
CA GLN A 126 11.08 7.75 0.27
C GLN A 126 10.42 6.37 0.32
N GLU A 127 11.03 5.37 -0.36
CA GLU A 127 10.53 3.99 -0.31
C GLU A 127 10.39 3.47 1.14
N ASN A 128 11.35 3.75 2.00
CA ASN A 128 11.23 3.50 3.44
C ASN A 128 10.56 4.73 4.07
N PHE A 129 9.23 4.73 4.06
CA PHE A 129 8.43 5.86 4.54
C PHE A 129 8.50 6.02 6.06
N SER A 130 8.55 4.89 6.78
CA SER A 130 8.88 4.81 8.21
C SER A 130 9.67 3.52 8.47
N ASP A 131 9.99 3.21 9.74
CA ASP A 131 10.63 1.94 10.11
C ASP A 131 9.77 0.72 9.75
N ASP A 132 8.45 0.89 9.79
CA ASP A 132 7.49 -0.20 9.60
C ASP A 132 6.66 -0.07 8.30
N ILE A 133 6.76 1.05 7.56
CA ILE A 133 6.02 1.28 6.31
C ILE A 133 7.01 1.45 5.15
N GLN A 134 6.92 0.57 4.16
CA GLN A 134 7.60 0.70 2.88
C GLN A 134 6.58 0.95 1.78
N ILE A 135 6.91 1.85 0.84
CA ILE A 135 6.06 2.19 -0.31
C ILE A 135 6.79 1.79 -1.57
N LEU A 136 6.12 1.09 -2.47
CA LEU A 136 6.68 0.73 -3.78
C LEU A 136 5.72 1.10 -4.88
N LYS A 137 6.26 1.49 -6.03
CA LYS A 137 5.48 1.67 -7.25
C LYS A 137 5.09 0.30 -7.80
N THR A 138 3.79 0.09 -8.00
CA THR A 138 3.19 -1.15 -8.49
C THR A 138 2.23 -0.87 -9.65
N PRO A 139 2.76 -0.36 -10.78
CA PRO A 139 1.95 0.00 -11.93
C PRO A 139 1.35 -1.24 -12.62
N GLY A 140 0.43 -1.02 -13.54
CA GLY A 140 -0.10 -2.04 -14.44
C GLY A 140 -1.62 -2.04 -14.51
N HIS A 141 -2.34 -2.03 -13.39
CA HIS A 141 -3.75 -1.67 -13.38
C HIS A 141 -3.88 -0.19 -13.79
N ASP A 142 -3.22 0.68 -13.09
CA ASP A 142 -3.02 2.10 -13.42
C ASP A 142 -1.52 2.40 -13.46
N TYR A 143 -1.10 3.40 -14.26
CA TYR A 143 0.31 3.82 -14.34
C TYR A 143 0.80 4.46 -13.04
N SER A 144 -0.11 5.05 -12.26
CA SER A 144 0.19 5.72 -10.97
C SER A 144 0.07 4.80 -9.76
N GLY A 145 0.05 3.47 -9.98
CA GLY A 145 -0.12 2.51 -8.90
C GLY A 145 1.02 2.53 -7.89
N ILE A 146 0.68 2.58 -6.59
CA ILE A 146 1.59 2.36 -5.46
C ILE A 146 0.98 1.34 -4.49
N SER A 147 1.85 0.61 -3.79
CA SER A 147 1.46 -0.31 -2.71
C SER A 147 2.24 0.00 -1.45
N LEU A 148 1.57 -0.09 -0.30
CA LEU A 148 2.19 0.00 1.00
C LEU A 148 2.45 -1.41 1.54
N PHE A 149 3.64 -1.63 2.09
CA PHE A 149 4.03 -2.85 2.78
C PHE A 149 4.26 -2.49 4.25
N VAL A 150 3.35 -2.89 5.10
CA VAL A 150 3.34 -2.53 6.52
C VAL A 150 3.76 -3.72 7.36
N LYS A 151 4.83 -3.56 8.14
CA LYS A 151 5.27 -4.57 9.11
C LYS A 151 4.38 -4.51 10.33
N THR A 152 3.75 -5.62 10.66
CA THR A 152 2.89 -5.80 11.81
C THR A 152 3.33 -7.02 12.64
N HIS A 153 2.74 -7.21 13.82
CA HIS A 153 2.99 -8.42 14.62
C HIS A 153 2.57 -9.71 13.90
N GLU A 154 1.65 -9.63 12.94
CA GLU A 154 1.14 -10.77 12.17
C GLU A 154 1.94 -11.00 10.88
N GLY A 155 2.97 -10.21 10.63
CA GLY A 155 3.79 -10.22 9.42
C GLY A 155 3.58 -8.97 8.57
N VAL A 156 4.03 -9.01 7.32
CA VAL A 156 3.90 -7.89 6.38
C VAL A 156 2.52 -7.92 5.74
N VAL A 157 1.80 -6.81 5.86
CA VAL A 157 0.51 -6.57 5.19
C VAL A 157 0.77 -5.67 3.99
N ALA A 158 0.41 -6.11 2.78
CA ALA A 158 0.39 -5.25 1.60
C ALA A 158 -0.99 -4.62 1.44
N ILE A 159 -1.04 -3.30 1.28
CA ILE A 159 -2.24 -2.55 0.87
C ILE A 159 -1.96 -2.09 -0.55
N CYS A 160 -2.60 -2.71 -1.54
CA CYS A 160 -2.11 -2.64 -2.92
C CYS A 160 -3.11 -2.09 -3.95
N GLY A 161 -4.25 -1.54 -3.49
CA GLY A 161 -5.29 -1.10 -4.41
C GLY A 161 -5.63 -2.18 -5.44
N ASP A 162 -5.83 -1.78 -6.68
CA ASP A 162 -6.31 -2.66 -7.73
C ASP A 162 -5.20 -3.47 -8.43
N VAL A 163 -4.02 -3.57 -7.84
CA VAL A 163 -3.08 -4.64 -8.20
C VAL A 163 -3.78 -6.00 -8.04
N PHE A 164 -4.61 -6.12 -7.00
CA PHE A 164 -5.59 -7.17 -6.82
C PHE A 164 -6.95 -6.55 -6.49
N TRP A 165 -7.99 -6.91 -7.24
CA TRP A 165 -9.35 -6.44 -6.92
C TRP A 165 -9.89 -7.16 -5.69
N ASN A 166 -9.71 -8.49 -5.62
CA ASN A 166 -10.08 -9.34 -4.49
C ASN A 166 -9.20 -10.61 -4.50
N GLU A 167 -9.44 -11.56 -3.58
CA GLU A 167 -8.68 -12.82 -3.50
C GLU A 167 -8.84 -13.70 -4.74
N ASP A 168 -10.01 -13.66 -5.36
CA ASP A 168 -10.40 -14.57 -6.45
C ASP A 168 -10.12 -14.00 -7.85
N GLY A 169 -9.71 -12.74 -7.94
CA GLY A 169 -9.35 -12.19 -9.24
C GLY A 169 -9.79 -10.76 -9.50
N PRO A 170 -10.01 -10.34 -10.76
CA PRO A 170 -9.89 -11.14 -11.99
C PRO A 170 -8.45 -11.47 -12.39
N GLU A 171 -8.23 -12.61 -13.05
CA GLU A 171 -6.91 -12.96 -13.61
C GLU A 171 -6.54 -11.97 -14.72
N PHE A 172 -7.49 -11.70 -15.62
CA PHE A 172 -7.39 -10.68 -16.65
C PHE A 172 -8.15 -9.42 -16.20
N ASP A 173 -7.43 -8.36 -15.97
CA ASP A 173 -7.99 -7.08 -15.55
C ASP A 173 -8.34 -6.25 -16.80
N MET A 174 -9.62 -6.05 -17.05
CA MET A 174 -10.11 -5.34 -18.24
C MET A 174 -9.79 -3.83 -18.23
N TYR A 175 -9.48 -3.27 -17.07
CA TYR A 175 -9.12 -1.86 -16.90
C TYR A 175 -7.60 -1.63 -16.83
N ALA A 176 -6.81 -2.72 -16.82
CA ALA A 176 -5.38 -2.57 -16.70
C ALA A 176 -4.76 -1.82 -17.87
N SER A 177 -3.98 -0.82 -17.55
CA SER A 177 -3.19 -0.05 -18.52
C SER A 177 -2.12 -0.91 -19.20
N ASP A 178 -1.57 -1.92 -18.50
CA ASP A 178 -0.63 -2.92 -19.02
C ASP A 178 -0.70 -4.23 -18.22
N GLN A 179 -1.21 -5.28 -18.85
CA GLN A 179 -1.36 -6.62 -18.26
C GLN A 179 -0.02 -7.26 -17.85
N LYS A 180 1.04 -7.04 -18.64
CA LYS A 180 2.36 -7.62 -18.36
C LYS A 180 2.99 -6.96 -17.13
N VAL A 181 2.89 -5.65 -17.07
CA VAL A 181 3.36 -4.87 -15.91
C VAL A 181 2.55 -5.22 -14.68
N LEU A 182 1.21 -5.34 -14.80
CA LEU A 182 0.34 -5.76 -13.70
C LEU A 182 0.73 -7.13 -13.15
N LYS A 183 1.03 -8.08 -14.04
CA LYS A 183 1.49 -9.42 -13.62
C LYS A 183 2.77 -9.34 -12.76
N HIS A 184 3.72 -8.47 -13.12
CA HIS A 184 4.94 -8.28 -12.33
C HIS A 184 4.65 -7.60 -10.98
N SER A 185 3.75 -6.61 -10.96
CA SER A 185 3.31 -5.97 -9.71
C SER A 185 2.62 -6.96 -8.78
N ARG A 186 1.76 -7.84 -9.32
CA ARG A 186 1.12 -8.94 -8.57
C ARG A 186 2.16 -9.90 -7.97
N GLN A 187 3.17 -10.29 -8.75
CA GLN A 187 4.26 -11.13 -8.25
C GLN A 187 5.04 -10.45 -7.14
N LEU A 188 5.39 -9.17 -7.29
CA LEU A 188 6.09 -8.39 -6.29
C LEU A 188 5.30 -8.32 -4.98
N VAL A 189 4.02 -7.94 -5.05
CA VAL A 189 3.12 -7.85 -3.88
C VAL A 189 3.04 -9.20 -3.18
N THR A 190 2.81 -10.30 -3.92
CA THR A 190 2.71 -11.64 -3.34
C THR A 190 4.01 -12.10 -2.68
N GLN A 191 5.17 -11.77 -3.26
CA GLN A 191 6.48 -12.16 -2.73
C GLN A 191 6.88 -11.38 -1.47
N MET A 192 6.40 -10.16 -1.31
CA MET A 192 6.81 -9.26 -0.23
C MET A 192 5.86 -9.25 0.96
N SER A 193 4.69 -9.88 0.85
CA SER A 193 3.66 -9.80 1.89
C SER A 193 3.21 -11.17 2.40
N HIS A 194 2.74 -11.22 3.64
CA HIS A 194 2.06 -12.35 4.25
C HIS A 194 0.55 -12.23 4.11
N TRP A 195 0.06 -10.99 4.05
CA TRP A 195 -1.34 -10.63 3.92
C TRP A 195 -1.50 -9.57 2.85
N ILE A 196 -2.58 -9.65 2.10
CA ILE A 196 -2.96 -8.67 1.08
C ILE A 196 -4.30 -8.05 1.45
N ILE A 197 -4.35 -6.72 1.44
CA ILE A 197 -5.58 -5.93 1.41
C ILE A 197 -5.74 -5.45 -0.04
N PRO A 198 -6.69 -6.02 -0.79
CA PRO A 198 -6.94 -5.69 -2.19
C PRO A 198 -7.79 -4.44 -2.32
N GLY A 199 -7.96 -3.95 -3.55
CA GLY A 199 -8.77 -2.77 -3.81
C GLY A 199 -10.25 -2.93 -3.48
N HIS A 200 -10.84 -4.11 -3.70
CA HIS A 200 -12.28 -4.33 -3.64
C HIS A 200 -12.68 -5.62 -2.90
N GLY A 201 -12.01 -5.95 -1.81
CA GLY A 201 -12.30 -7.18 -1.08
C GLY A 201 -11.77 -7.17 0.34
N GLY A 202 -12.01 -8.26 1.05
CA GLY A 202 -11.45 -8.50 2.38
C GLY A 202 -9.95 -8.79 2.34
N MET A 203 -9.28 -8.58 3.46
CA MET A 203 -7.89 -8.99 3.64
C MET A 203 -7.78 -10.52 3.58
N TYR A 204 -6.78 -11.02 2.86
CA TYR A 204 -6.53 -12.45 2.72
C TYR A 204 -5.03 -12.78 2.85
N LYS A 205 -4.74 -14.06 3.11
CA LYS A 205 -3.39 -14.57 3.31
C LYS A 205 -2.76 -14.98 1.98
N THR A 206 -1.50 -14.61 1.75
CA THR A 206 -0.78 -15.05 0.54
C THR A 206 -0.48 -16.54 0.59
N LYS A 207 -0.69 -17.23 -0.52
CA LYS A 207 -0.51 -18.71 -0.61
C LYS A 207 0.96 -19.16 -0.66
N GLN A 208 1.92 -18.25 -0.91
CA GLN A 208 3.31 -18.60 -1.23
C GLN A 208 4.34 -18.37 -0.13
N LEU A 209 3.98 -17.81 1.02
CA LEU A 209 4.95 -17.40 2.05
C LEU A 209 4.98 -18.28 3.30
N SER A 210 4.55 -19.56 3.21
CA SER A 210 4.70 -20.51 4.31
C SER A 210 6.16 -20.82 4.70
N SER A 211 7.14 -20.31 3.95
CA SER A 211 8.58 -20.52 4.17
C SER A 211 9.34 -19.30 4.71
N ILE A 212 8.69 -18.13 4.90
CA ILE A 212 9.36 -16.96 5.50
C ILE A 212 8.96 -16.89 6.98
N PRO A 213 9.92 -17.02 7.92
CA PRO A 213 9.62 -16.92 9.35
C PRO A 213 9.11 -15.50 9.69
N PRO A 214 8.18 -15.36 10.65
CA PRO A 214 7.72 -14.05 11.11
C PRO A 214 8.92 -13.22 11.58
N SER A 215 8.94 -11.94 11.28
CA SER A 215 10.04 -11.00 11.54
C SER A 215 10.25 -10.80 13.05
N GLY A 216 10.95 -11.75 13.68
CA GLY A 216 11.30 -11.70 15.11
C GLY A 216 12.66 -12.30 15.43
N ALA A 217 13.35 -12.91 14.45
CA ALA A 217 14.63 -13.58 14.69
C ALA A 217 15.54 -13.51 13.46
N ALA A 218 15.80 -12.33 12.93
CA ALA A 218 16.87 -12.17 11.95
C ALA A 218 18.06 -11.51 12.62
N LYS A 219 19.02 -12.32 13.04
CA LYS A 219 20.41 -11.88 13.18
C LYS A 219 20.86 -11.35 11.83
N SER A 220 21.42 -10.15 11.85
CA SER A 220 21.94 -9.42 10.71
C SER A 220 23.05 -10.20 9.98
N GLU A 221 22.69 -11.00 8.99
CA GLU A 221 23.56 -11.28 7.88
C GLU A 221 22.80 -10.85 6.62
N ALA A 222 23.22 -9.72 6.06
CA ALA A 222 22.73 -9.22 4.79
C ALA A 222 23.11 -10.24 3.71
N SER A 223 22.22 -11.21 3.46
CA SER A 223 22.37 -12.09 2.32
C SER A 223 22.25 -11.24 1.06
N VAL A 224 23.35 -11.12 0.34
CA VAL A 224 23.44 -10.45 -0.95
C VAL A 224 22.45 -11.16 -1.88
N ALA A 225 21.39 -10.48 -2.27
CA ALA A 225 20.34 -11.05 -3.13
C ALA A 225 20.82 -11.29 -4.57
N GLY A 226 22.06 -10.93 -4.88
CA GLY A 226 22.70 -11.05 -6.19
C GLY A 226 23.46 -9.79 -6.58
N SER A 227 23.97 -9.74 -7.80
CA SER A 227 24.64 -8.57 -8.35
C SER A 227 24.10 -8.22 -9.74
N CYS A 228 24.15 -6.93 -10.08
CA CYS A 228 23.84 -6.47 -11.43
C CYS A 228 24.86 -7.03 -12.43
N LYS A 229 24.41 -7.69 -13.49
CA LYS A 229 25.28 -8.29 -14.53
C LYS A 229 26.16 -7.27 -15.24
N LYS A 230 25.78 -5.99 -15.25
CA LYS A 230 26.51 -4.95 -15.98
C LYS A 230 27.47 -4.14 -15.11
N CYS A 231 26.99 -3.60 -13.97
CA CYS A 231 27.83 -2.74 -13.13
C CYS A 231 28.35 -3.44 -11.87
N HIS A 232 28.04 -4.73 -11.71
CA HIS A 232 28.42 -5.57 -10.55
C HIS A 232 27.98 -5.02 -9.19
N ARG A 233 27.09 -4.01 -9.14
CA ARG A 233 26.53 -3.49 -7.90
C ARG A 233 25.76 -4.60 -7.20
N LEU A 234 26.06 -4.82 -5.93
CA LEU A 234 25.34 -5.79 -5.10
C LEU A 234 23.93 -5.29 -4.81
N PHE A 235 22.95 -6.16 -4.98
CA PHE A 235 21.57 -5.89 -4.58
C PHE A 235 21.43 -6.12 -3.10
N LYS A 236 21.08 -5.09 -2.36
CA LYS A 236 20.76 -5.19 -0.94
C LYS A 236 19.36 -5.76 -0.71
N LYS A 237 18.47 -5.63 -1.72
CA LYS A 237 17.07 -6.07 -1.70
C LYS A 237 16.66 -6.58 -3.08
N ILE A 238 15.64 -7.43 -3.12
CA ILE A 238 15.04 -7.92 -4.38
C ILE A 238 14.50 -6.75 -5.22
N THR A 239 14.04 -5.68 -4.58
CA THR A 239 13.53 -4.45 -5.21
C THR A 239 14.59 -3.64 -5.95
N ASP A 240 15.88 -3.90 -5.74
CA ASP A 240 16.97 -3.23 -6.44
C ASP A 240 17.16 -3.79 -7.87
N LYS A 241 16.41 -4.83 -8.24
CA LYS A 241 16.44 -5.45 -9.57
C LYS A 241 15.54 -4.72 -10.54
N CYS A 242 15.99 -4.58 -11.77
CA CYS A 242 15.13 -4.17 -12.86
C CYS A 242 14.00 -5.17 -13.11
N ILE A 243 12.83 -4.68 -13.52
CA ILE A 243 11.65 -5.47 -13.90
C ILE A 243 11.91 -6.40 -15.09
N CYS A 244 12.87 -6.06 -15.96
CA CYS A 244 13.33 -6.97 -17.01
C CYS A 244 14.16 -8.09 -16.37
N GLN A 245 13.86 -9.34 -16.70
CA GLN A 245 14.36 -10.58 -16.10
C GLN A 245 15.90 -10.76 -16.05
N ASP A 246 16.69 -9.77 -16.47
CA ASP A 246 18.14 -9.90 -16.70
C ASP A 246 19.04 -9.44 -15.56
N TRP A 247 18.55 -9.40 -14.32
CA TRP A 247 19.40 -9.09 -13.16
C TRP A 247 20.17 -7.75 -13.32
N LEU A 248 19.54 -6.74 -13.91
CA LEU A 248 20.06 -5.38 -14.00
C LEU A 248 19.48 -4.54 -12.86
N CYS A 249 20.28 -3.63 -12.31
CA CYS A 249 19.77 -2.66 -11.35
C CYS A 249 19.01 -1.54 -12.07
N TYR A 250 18.15 -0.83 -11.37
CA TYR A 250 17.40 0.31 -11.92
C TYR A 250 18.27 1.34 -12.64
N HIS A 251 19.51 1.56 -12.17
CA HIS A 251 20.46 2.51 -12.80
C HIS A 251 21.05 1.98 -14.09
N CYS A 252 21.05 0.67 -14.31
CA CYS A 252 21.62 0.04 -15.50
C CYS A 252 20.57 -0.36 -16.52
N CYS A 253 19.29 -0.16 -16.25
CA CYS A 253 18.21 -0.42 -17.20
C CYS A 253 18.28 0.43 -18.47
N GLU A 254 19.03 1.54 -18.43
CA GLU A 254 19.29 2.39 -19.61
C GLU A 254 20.21 1.73 -20.66
N CYS A 255 20.66 0.53 -20.38
CA CYS A 255 21.84 -0.01 -21.00
C CYS A 255 21.62 -0.80 -22.26
N GLU A 256 20.42 -1.21 -22.55
CA GLU A 256 20.13 -1.87 -23.81
C GLU A 256 18.99 -1.12 -24.51
N ALA A 257 19.34 -0.49 -25.63
CA ALA A 257 18.43 0.28 -26.47
C ALA A 257 17.21 -0.54 -26.94
N ASP A 258 17.22 -1.85 -26.73
CA ASP A 258 16.26 -2.82 -27.24
C ASP A 258 15.53 -3.63 -26.16
N CYS A 259 15.57 -3.21 -24.91
CA CYS A 259 14.75 -3.88 -23.89
C CYS A 259 13.25 -3.64 -24.17
N LYS A 260 12.65 -4.58 -24.87
CA LYS A 260 11.21 -4.57 -25.24
C LYS A 260 10.27 -4.77 -24.04
N VAL A 261 10.83 -5.08 -22.86
CA VAL A 261 10.04 -5.46 -21.69
C VAL A 261 9.82 -4.29 -20.72
N CYS A 262 10.74 -3.36 -20.61
CA CYS A 262 10.65 -2.26 -19.67
C CYS A 262 10.73 -0.93 -20.39
N ASN A 263 10.01 -0.50 -21.22
CA ASN A 263 9.97 0.81 -21.93
C ASN A 263 10.86 1.92 -21.30
N CYS A 264 12.11 1.58 -20.98
CA CYS A 264 13.09 2.42 -20.26
C CYS A 264 13.50 3.69 -21.03
N LYS A 265 13.00 3.90 -22.25
CA LYS A 265 13.22 5.12 -23.05
C LYS A 265 12.55 6.37 -22.46
N VAL A 266 11.75 6.26 -21.40
CA VAL A 266 10.97 7.39 -20.85
C VAL A 266 11.70 8.12 -19.71
N ARG A 267 12.91 7.68 -19.32
CA ARG A 267 13.68 8.36 -18.26
C ARG A 267 14.95 8.98 -18.83
N ARG A 268 14.79 10.03 -19.58
CA ARG A 268 15.82 11.07 -19.76
C ARG A 268 15.24 12.42 -19.33
#